data_e2f241bb1e6fdb4bafe790b4c8686b80
#
_entry.id   e2f241bb1e6fdb4bafe790b4c8686b80
#
_cell.length_a   1.000
_cell.length_b   1.000
_cell.length_c   1.000
_cell.angle_alpha   90.00
_cell.angle_beta   90.00
_cell.angle_gamma   90.00
#
_symmetry.space_group_name_H-M   'P 1'
#
loop_
_entity.id
_entity.type
_entity.pdbx_description
1 polymer ?
#
loop_
_entity_poly.entity_id
_entity_poly.type
_entity_poly.pdbx_seq_one_letter_code
_entity_poly.pdbx_strand_id
1 'polypeptide(L)'
;MRVFVDTNVLVAAVATRGLCADVLRTVLASHELVVSQQVLDEVSRVLRLKLGIGPGPAADFVRLLREDADVAPAAQFPNVVLNDRDDLPILGAAIAARAEVFVTGDRELVELGNVEGMRVVSPRQFWEGLKSRRQRRGGDR
;
A
#
# COMPACT_ATOMS: atom_id res chain seq x y z
N MET A 1 -8.82 9.76 1.89
CA MET A 1 -7.59 9.88 1.06
C MET A 1 -7.47 8.69 0.12
N ARG A 2 -6.81 8.88 -0.99
CA ARG A 2 -6.42 7.77 -1.88
C ARG A 2 -5.07 7.23 -1.40
N VAL A 3 -5.06 5.99 -0.95
CA VAL A 3 -3.89 5.37 -0.29
C VAL A 3 -3.45 4.14 -1.08
N PHE A 4 -2.25 4.18 -1.64
CA PHE A 4 -1.64 3.03 -2.28
C PHE A 4 -0.92 2.20 -1.21
N VAL A 5 -1.18 0.90 -1.19
CA VAL A 5 -0.58 -0.01 -0.21
C VAL A 5 0.30 -1.02 -0.95
N ASP A 6 1.58 -1.06 -0.60
CA ASP A 6 2.58 -1.88 -1.25
C ASP A 6 2.44 -3.36 -0.86
N THR A 7 3.01 -4.24 -1.67
CA THR A 7 2.95 -5.70 -1.51
C THR A 7 3.31 -6.17 -0.11
N ASN A 8 4.44 -5.70 0.44
CA ASN A 8 4.93 -6.15 1.74
C ASN A 8 3.94 -5.83 2.87
N VAL A 9 3.24 -4.70 2.79
CA VAL A 9 2.23 -4.31 3.80
C VAL A 9 0.98 -5.17 3.67
N LEU A 10 0.52 -5.42 2.44
CA LEU A 10 -0.64 -6.29 2.19
C LEU A 10 -0.38 -7.72 2.65
N VAL A 11 0.80 -8.26 2.36
CA VAL A 11 1.20 -9.60 2.80
C VAL A 11 1.26 -9.67 4.33
N ALA A 12 1.88 -8.70 4.97
CA ALA A 12 1.95 -8.65 6.44
C ALA A 12 0.57 -8.52 7.09
N ALA A 13 -0.36 -7.82 6.44
CA ALA A 13 -1.74 -7.69 6.93
C ALA A 13 -2.47 -9.04 7.00
N VAL A 14 -2.17 -9.96 6.08
CA VAL A 14 -2.74 -11.31 6.07
C VAL A 14 -1.99 -12.23 7.03
N ALA A 15 -0.65 -12.14 7.03
CA ALA A 15 0.21 -13.07 7.75
C ALA A 15 0.25 -12.80 9.26
N THR A 16 -0.06 -11.58 9.70
CA THR A 16 0.04 -11.19 11.11
C THR A 16 -1.20 -10.42 11.56
N ARG A 17 -1.38 -10.30 12.87
CA ARG A 17 -2.45 -9.48 13.48
C ARG A 17 -1.92 -8.15 13.99
N GLY A 18 -0.91 -7.62 13.36
CA GLY A 18 -0.23 -6.42 13.83
C GLY A 18 -0.68 -5.14 13.14
N LEU A 19 0.23 -4.19 13.13
CA LEU A 19 0.00 -2.85 12.62
C LEU A 19 -0.45 -2.83 11.15
N CYS A 20 0.13 -3.68 10.29
CA CYS A 20 -0.25 -3.72 8.87
C CYS A 20 -1.71 -4.14 8.69
N ALA A 21 -2.20 -5.08 9.50
CA ALA A 21 -3.61 -5.47 9.48
C ALA A 21 -4.53 -4.31 9.89
N ASP A 22 -4.13 -3.55 10.92
CA ASP A 22 -4.88 -2.37 11.37
C ASP A 22 -4.89 -1.27 10.31
N VAL A 23 -3.76 -1.03 9.67
CA VAL A 23 -3.65 -0.06 8.56
C VAL A 23 -4.58 -0.45 7.42
N LEU A 24 -4.54 -1.69 6.97
CA LEU A 24 -5.37 -2.15 5.86
C LEU A 24 -6.86 -2.01 6.20
N ARG A 25 -7.28 -2.45 7.40
CA ARG A 25 -8.67 -2.30 7.83
C ARG A 25 -9.12 -0.85 7.81
N THR A 26 -8.28 0.06 8.30
CA THR A 26 -8.59 1.49 8.33
C THR A 26 -8.71 2.08 6.92
N VAL A 27 -7.81 1.70 6.03
CA VAL A 27 -7.88 2.15 4.63
C VAL A 27 -9.16 1.66 3.97
N LEU A 28 -9.50 0.37 4.13
CA LEU A 28 -10.72 -0.20 3.57
C LEU A 28 -11.99 0.45 4.13
N ALA A 29 -11.98 0.80 5.41
CA ALA A 29 -13.17 1.34 6.08
C ALA A 29 -13.38 2.84 5.84
N SER A 30 -12.32 3.64 5.70
CA SER A 30 -12.40 5.11 5.78
C SER A 30 -11.66 5.85 4.68
N HIS A 31 -10.94 5.16 3.81
CA HIS A 31 -10.16 5.76 2.73
C HIS A 31 -10.40 4.99 1.43
N GLU A 32 -9.79 5.44 0.35
CA GLU A 32 -9.83 4.73 -0.93
C GLU A 32 -8.54 3.93 -1.09
N LEU A 33 -8.65 2.60 -1.10
CA LEU A 33 -7.52 1.73 -1.37
C LEU A 33 -7.17 1.77 -2.85
N VAL A 34 -5.90 2.00 -3.16
CA VAL A 34 -5.36 1.92 -4.52
C VAL A 34 -4.29 0.84 -4.54
N VAL A 35 -4.35 -0.04 -5.53
CA VAL A 35 -3.33 -1.06 -5.80
C VAL A 35 -3.05 -1.08 -7.29
N SER A 36 -1.99 -1.77 -7.71
CA SER A 36 -1.73 -2.02 -9.13
C SER A 36 -1.83 -3.51 -9.44
N GLN A 37 -1.98 -3.86 -10.71
CA GLN A 37 -1.99 -5.26 -11.12
C GLN A 37 -0.67 -5.94 -10.72
N GLN A 38 0.46 -5.26 -10.86
CA GLN A 38 1.75 -5.81 -10.45
C GLN A 38 1.76 -6.17 -8.96
N VAL A 39 1.24 -5.28 -8.10
CA VAL A 39 1.14 -5.55 -6.66
C VAL A 39 0.24 -6.74 -6.38
N LEU A 40 -0.92 -6.83 -7.04
CA LEU A 40 -1.82 -7.98 -6.88
C LEU A 40 -1.15 -9.30 -7.27
N ASP A 41 -0.39 -9.30 -8.36
CA ASP A 41 0.36 -10.48 -8.80
C ASP A 41 1.45 -10.86 -7.80
N GLU A 42 2.18 -9.89 -7.27
CA GLU A 42 3.21 -10.11 -6.26
C GLU A 42 2.62 -10.65 -4.95
N VAL A 43 1.49 -10.10 -4.50
CA VAL A 43 0.78 -10.57 -3.31
C VAL A 43 0.41 -12.04 -3.47
N SER A 44 -0.20 -12.41 -4.59
CA SER A 44 -0.57 -13.80 -4.87
C SER A 44 0.64 -14.71 -4.81
N ARG A 45 1.73 -14.31 -5.47
CA ARG A 45 2.96 -15.11 -5.54
C ARG A 45 3.58 -15.29 -4.14
N VAL A 46 3.73 -14.23 -3.37
CA VAL A 46 4.34 -14.27 -2.04
C VAL A 46 3.51 -15.12 -1.08
N LEU A 47 2.18 -14.95 -1.09
CA LEU A 47 1.30 -15.75 -0.22
C LEU A 47 1.44 -17.24 -0.50
N ARG A 48 1.48 -17.65 -1.78
CA ARG A 48 1.58 -19.06 -2.15
C ARG A 48 2.98 -19.63 -1.99
N LEU A 49 4.00 -18.92 -2.49
CA LEU A 49 5.35 -19.46 -2.60
C LEU A 49 6.20 -19.27 -1.36
N LYS A 50 6.03 -18.16 -0.64
CA LYS A 50 6.83 -17.87 0.56
C LYS A 50 6.13 -18.23 1.87
N LEU A 51 4.80 -18.04 1.92
CA LEU A 51 4.04 -18.28 3.15
C LEU A 51 3.27 -19.60 3.12
N GLY A 52 3.29 -20.33 2.01
CA GLY A 52 2.61 -21.62 1.89
C GLY A 52 1.09 -21.54 2.02
N ILE A 53 0.50 -20.38 1.76
CA ILE A 53 -0.95 -20.22 1.78
C ILE A 53 -1.53 -20.90 0.54
N GLY A 54 -2.58 -21.70 0.71
CA GLY A 54 -3.19 -22.44 -0.37
C GLY A 54 -3.70 -21.52 -1.50
N PRO A 55 -3.79 -22.04 -2.75
CA PRO A 55 -4.20 -21.22 -3.88
C PRO A 55 -5.63 -20.65 -3.74
N GLY A 56 -6.54 -21.37 -3.09
CA GLY A 56 -7.89 -20.88 -2.83
C GLY A 56 -7.92 -19.64 -1.92
N PRO A 57 -7.40 -19.73 -0.69
CA PRO A 57 -7.33 -18.56 0.20
C PRO A 57 -6.55 -17.39 -0.37
N ALA A 58 -5.43 -17.65 -1.07
CA ALA A 58 -4.66 -16.59 -1.71
C ALA A 58 -5.47 -15.86 -2.79
N ALA A 59 -6.19 -16.62 -3.64
CA ALA A 59 -7.06 -16.04 -4.66
C ALA A 59 -8.23 -15.27 -4.04
N ASP A 60 -8.80 -15.75 -2.94
CA ASP A 60 -9.88 -15.06 -2.24
C ASP A 60 -9.42 -13.70 -1.71
N PHE A 61 -8.23 -13.62 -1.14
CA PHE A 61 -7.68 -12.36 -0.66
C PHE A 61 -7.43 -11.36 -1.80
N VAL A 62 -6.83 -11.83 -2.90
CA VAL A 62 -6.59 -10.98 -4.07
C VAL A 62 -7.92 -10.48 -4.66
N ARG A 63 -8.93 -11.34 -4.72
CA ARG A 63 -10.26 -10.94 -5.19
C ARG A 63 -10.89 -9.89 -4.27
N LEU A 64 -10.76 -10.03 -2.96
CA LEU A 64 -11.23 -9.04 -2.00
C LEU A 64 -10.57 -7.69 -2.24
N LEU A 65 -9.25 -7.66 -2.41
CA LEU A 65 -8.52 -6.43 -2.72
C LEU A 65 -9.00 -5.81 -4.03
N ARG A 66 -9.19 -6.62 -5.06
CA ARG A 66 -9.64 -6.15 -6.37
C ARG A 66 -11.03 -5.55 -6.33
N GLU A 67 -11.93 -6.12 -5.54
CA GLU A 67 -13.32 -5.63 -5.41
C GLU A 67 -13.38 -4.30 -4.68
N ASP A 68 -12.56 -4.12 -3.65
CA ASP A 68 -12.60 -2.95 -2.77
C ASP A 68 -11.61 -1.85 -3.19
N ALA A 69 -10.69 -2.15 -4.09
CA ALA A 69 -9.65 -1.21 -4.48
C ALA A 69 -9.88 -0.62 -5.87
N ASP A 70 -9.28 0.54 -6.10
CA ASP A 70 -9.04 1.07 -7.44
C ASP A 70 -7.74 0.44 -7.95
N VAL A 71 -7.83 -0.35 -9.03
CA VAL A 71 -6.67 -1.04 -9.60
C VAL A 71 -6.04 -0.14 -10.66
N ALA A 72 -4.88 0.43 -10.32
CA ALA A 72 -4.16 1.33 -11.20
C ALA A 72 -3.55 0.60 -12.39
N PRO A 73 -3.71 1.12 -13.62
CA PRO A 73 -3.04 0.56 -14.79
C PRO A 73 -1.55 0.88 -14.79
N ALA A 74 -0.80 0.20 -15.66
CA ALA A 74 0.60 0.50 -15.85
C ALA A 74 0.79 1.95 -16.30
N ALA A 75 1.84 2.60 -15.79
CA ALA A 75 2.11 4.01 -16.04
C ALA A 75 3.60 4.25 -16.25
N GLN A 76 3.95 5.51 -16.60
CA GLN A 76 5.34 5.92 -16.76
C GLN A 76 6.09 5.85 -15.42
N PHE A 77 7.38 5.57 -15.50
CA PHE A 77 8.24 5.51 -14.32
C PHE A 77 8.51 6.92 -13.79
N PRO A 78 8.50 7.10 -12.46
CA PRO A 78 8.91 8.37 -11.87
C PRO A 78 10.42 8.59 -12.03
N ASN A 79 10.84 9.85 -11.96
CA ASN A 79 12.26 10.23 -12.06
C ASN A 79 12.94 10.10 -10.69
N VAL A 80 13.14 8.86 -10.25
CA VAL A 80 13.88 8.52 -9.03
C VAL A 80 14.83 7.37 -9.30
N VAL A 81 15.90 7.28 -8.53
CA VAL A 81 16.89 6.20 -8.64
C VAL A 81 16.67 5.23 -7.47
N LEU A 82 16.42 3.96 -7.80
CA LEU A 82 16.21 2.91 -6.83
C LEU A 82 17.13 1.73 -7.12
N ASN A 83 17.57 1.04 -6.05
CA ASN A 83 18.32 -0.21 -6.18
C ASN A 83 17.49 -1.31 -6.82
N ASP A 84 16.22 -1.41 -6.44
CA ASP A 84 15.28 -2.34 -7.07
C ASP A 84 14.43 -1.58 -8.10
N ARG A 85 14.76 -1.76 -9.37
CA ARG A 85 14.05 -1.10 -10.47
C ARG A 85 12.64 -1.63 -10.67
N ASP A 86 12.30 -2.79 -10.11
CA ASP A 86 10.93 -3.34 -10.17
C ASP A 86 9.94 -2.49 -9.36
N ASP A 87 10.43 -1.67 -8.43
CA ASP A 87 9.61 -0.73 -7.68
C ASP A 87 9.20 0.50 -8.49
N LEU A 88 9.92 0.84 -9.57
CA LEU A 88 9.60 2.00 -10.40
C LEU A 88 8.21 1.93 -11.04
N PRO A 89 7.80 0.81 -11.68
CA PRO A 89 6.44 0.69 -12.22
C PRO A 89 5.37 0.81 -11.14
N ILE A 90 5.64 0.31 -9.94
CA ILE A 90 4.70 0.37 -8.82
C ILE A 90 4.48 1.82 -8.39
N LEU A 91 5.57 2.57 -8.19
CA LEU A 91 5.49 4.00 -7.87
C LEU A 91 4.79 4.78 -8.99
N GLY A 92 5.13 4.48 -10.24
CA GLY A 92 4.51 5.14 -11.39
C GLY A 92 3.01 4.92 -11.47
N ALA A 93 2.55 3.71 -11.21
CA ALA A 93 1.12 3.38 -11.19
C ALA A 93 0.39 4.13 -10.07
N ALA A 94 1.00 4.21 -8.89
CA ALA A 94 0.42 4.92 -7.75
C ALA A 94 0.28 6.43 -8.05
N ILE A 95 1.29 7.04 -8.64
CA ILE A 95 1.27 8.45 -9.02
C ILE A 95 0.19 8.70 -10.07
N ALA A 96 0.13 7.88 -11.11
CA ALA A 96 -0.85 8.02 -12.19
C ALA A 96 -2.29 7.85 -11.69
N ALA A 97 -2.50 7.02 -10.69
CA ALA A 97 -3.79 6.82 -10.03
C ALA A 97 -4.11 7.90 -9.00
N ARG A 98 -3.24 8.92 -8.87
CA ARG A 98 -3.41 10.04 -7.95
C ARG A 98 -3.48 9.62 -6.49
N ALA A 99 -2.69 8.63 -6.10
CA ALA A 99 -2.53 8.30 -4.69
C ALA A 99 -1.89 9.48 -3.96
N GLU A 100 -2.45 9.84 -2.82
CA GLU A 100 -1.91 10.91 -1.99
C GLU A 100 -0.81 10.37 -1.08
N VAL A 101 -0.92 9.10 -0.71
CA VAL A 101 0.00 8.41 0.21
C VAL A 101 0.33 7.03 -0.35
N PHE A 102 1.60 6.67 -0.27
CA PHE A 102 2.13 5.36 -0.61
C PHE A 102 2.67 4.73 0.67
N VAL A 103 2.04 3.65 1.13
CA VAL A 103 2.41 2.96 2.37
C VAL A 103 3.25 1.73 2.03
N THR A 104 4.47 1.69 2.55
CA THR A 104 5.42 0.61 2.27
C THR A 104 6.27 0.29 3.49
N GLY A 105 6.66 -0.99 3.61
CA GLY A 105 7.66 -1.43 4.60
C GLY A 105 9.10 -1.31 4.09
N ASP A 106 9.30 -0.94 2.82
CA ASP A 106 10.64 -0.82 2.24
C ASP A 106 11.29 0.49 2.68
N ARG A 107 12.39 0.37 3.43
CA ARG A 107 13.11 1.51 3.97
C ARG A 107 13.63 2.46 2.88
N GLU A 108 14.14 1.91 1.77
CA GLU A 108 14.64 2.74 0.66
C GLU A 108 13.53 3.63 0.09
N LEU A 109 12.33 3.10 -0.06
CA LEU A 109 11.19 3.87 -0.55
C LEU A 109 10.76 4.93 0.48
N VAL A 110 10.71 4.57 1.76
CA VAL A 110 10.34 5.52 2.83
C VAL A 110 11.32 6.70 2.88
N GLU A 111 12.60 6.44 2.64
CA GLU A 111 13.63 7.50 2.62
C GLU A 111 13.42 8.52 1.51
N LEU A 112 12.68 8.19 0.44
CA LEU A 112 12.32 9.16 -0.58
C LEU A 112 11.44 10.29 -0.04
N GLY A 113 10.61 9.99 0.95
CA GLY A 113 9.72 10.93 1.63
C GLY A 113 8.57 11.44 0.77
N ASN A 114 8.87 11.93 -0.42
CA ASN A 114 7.88 12.45 -1.37
C ASN A 114 8.33 12.17 -2.80
N VAL A 115 7.41 11.72 -3.63
CA VAL A 115 7.67 11.49 -5.05
C VAL A 115 6.53 12.15 -5.83
N GLU A 116 6.84 13.22 -6.55
CA GLU A 116 5.90 13.97 -7.39
C GLU A 116 4.61 14.34 -6.66
N GLY A 117 4.73 14.78 -5.40
CA GLY A 117 3.60 15.18 -4.57
C GLY A 117 2.96 14.05 -3.75
N MET A 118 3.29 12.80 -4.03
CA MET A 118 2.81 11.65 -3.26
C MET A 118 3.74 11.42 -2.06
N ARG A 119 3.17 11.35 -0.85
CA ARG A 119 3.95 11.03 0.35
C ARG A 119 4.23 9.54 0.42
N VAL A 120 5.47 9.18 0.72
CA VAL A 120 5.89 7.79 0.91
C VAL A 120 6.18 7.57 2.39
N VAL A 121 5.43 6.69 3.02
CA VAL A 121 5.46 6.50 4.48
C VAL A 121 5.48 5.02 4.84
N SER A 122 6.01 4.72 6.04
CA SER A 122 5.88 3.41 6.65
C SER A 122 4.47 3.21 7.22
N PRO A 123 4.06 1.95 7.51
CA PRO A 123 2.81 1.70 8.20
C PRO A 123 2.69 2.47 9.52
N ARG A 124 3.78 2.56 10.28
CA ARG A 124 3.79 3.30 11.55
C ARG A 124 3.60 4.80 11.34
N GLN A 125 4.31 5.39 10.40
CA GLN A 125 4.15 6.81 10.08
C GLN A 125 2.73 7.13 9.62
N PHE A 126 2.16 6.26 8.78
CA PHE A 126 0.77 6.41 8.34
C PHE A 126 -0.19 6.36 9.52
N TRP A 127 -0.03 5.37 10.40
CA TRP A 127 -0.89 5.20 11.58
C TRP A 127 -0.80 6.39 12.53
N GLU A 128 0.41 6.84 12.84
CA GLU A 128 0.64 8.01 13.70
C GLU A 128 0.08 9.29 13.10
N GLY A 129 0.19 9.46 11.78
CA GLY A 129 -0.41 10.58 11.07
C GLY A 129 -1.92 10.62 11.20
N LEU A 130 -2.59 9.47 11.14
CA LEU A 130 -4.03 9.38 11.35
C LEU A 130 -4.43 9.77 12.77
N LYS A 131 -3.68 9.32 13.78
CA LYS A 131 -3.92 9.69 15.18
C LYS A 131 -3.78 11.20 15.39
N SER A 132 -2.75 11.81 14.82
CA SER A 132 -2.55 13.25 14.92
C SER A 132 -3.70 14.03 14.31
N ARG A 133 -4.25 13.59 13.19
CA ARG A 133 -5.43 14.21 12.55
C ARG A 133 -6.67 14.09 13.43
N ARG A 134 -6.89 12.95 14.09
CA ARG A 134 -8.00 12.74 15.02
C ARG A 134 -7.89 13.68 16.22
N GLN A 135 -6.69 13.83 16.78
CA GLN A 135 -6.44 14.73 17.91
C GLN A 135 -6.68 16.20 17.54
N ARG A 136 -6.24 16.63 16.36
CA ARG A 136 -6.50 17.99 15.87
C ARG A 136 -7.98 18.27 15.70
N ARG A 137 -8.75 17.32 15.17
CA ARG A 137 -10.20 17.46 15.02
C ARG A 137 -10.90 17.49 16.37
N GLY A 138 -10.43 16.72 17.36
CA GLY A 138 -10.94 16.74 18.73
C GLY A 138 -10.61 18.01 19.49
N GLY A 139 -9.45 18.65 19.22
CA GLY A 139 -9.00 19.87 19.86
C GLY A 139 -9.67 21.14 19.34
N ASP A 140 -10.30 21.09 18.17
CA ASP A 140 -10.98 22.23 17.54
C ASP A 140 -12.43 22.41 18.00
N ARG A 141 -12.83 21.68 19.02
CA ARG A 141 -14.19 21.79 19.58
C ARG A 141 -14.21 22.75 20.77
#